data_dbc2c27a0a0af7c62b508eb43e6ea71f
#
_entry.id   dbc2c27a0a0af7c62b508eb43e6ea71f
#
_cell.length_a   1.000
_cell.length_b   1.000
_cell.length_c   1.000
_cell.angle_alpha   90.00
_cell.angle_beta   90.00
_cell.angle_gamma   90.00
#
_symmetry.space_group_name_H-M   'P 1'
#
loop_
_entity.id
_entity.type
_entity.pdbx_description
1 polymer ?
#
loop_
_entity_poly.entity_id
_entity_poly.type
_entity_poly.pdbx_seq_one_letter_code
_entity_poly.pdbx_strand_id
1 'polypeptide(L)'
;MPPAKKKPRAYDPAKIRAAVTAQFGHVARGVAELGPEQLARPSGLGAWTVAELAAHIAWIADSLAAGLARPPAAVPELTAVEWPFATASLAGKISEAARETLAGAPLPELYERAGAGMARALEAHTGARVLDLWIGDMTLADFLVTRTVELVVHTDDLNRAAGADIPLERQALAACTRLLADALALKAPGGSVEVRIPPFAVVQCIEGPRHTRGTPPNVVETDPLTWIRLATGRTDWAAALDEARVRASGERADLSALLPLMS
;
A
#
# COMPACT_ATOMS: atom_id res chain seq x y z
N MET A 1 -29.82 -18.12 0.14
CA MET A 1 -28.91 -17.92 1.28
C MET A 1 -27.92 -16.84 0.88
N PRO A 2 -27.73 -15.79 1.68
CA PRO A 2 -26.64 -14.84 1.41
C PRO A 2 -25.30 -15.58 1.44
N PRO A 3 -24.34 -15.22 0.57
CA PRO A 3 -23.05 -15.87 0.53
C PRO A 3 -22.35 -15.69 1.89
N ALA A 4 -21.79 -16.77 2.43
CA ALA A 4 -21.01 -16.71 3.66
C ALA A 4 -19.91 -15.65 3.50
N LYS A 5 -19.84 -14.67 4.40
CA LYS A 5 -18.78 -13.66 4.41
C LYS A 5 -17.46 -14.39 4.45
N LYS A 6 -16.64 -14.20 3.42
CA LYS A 6 -15.28 -14.76 3.38
C LYS A 6 -14.53 -14.24 4.61
N LYS A 7 -13.90 -15.15 5.38
CA LYS A 7 -13.07 -14.75 6.51
C LYS A 7 -11.94 -13.85 6.00
N PRO A 8 -11.69 -12.69 6.63
CA PRO A 8 -10.57 -11.81 6.24
C PRO A 8 -9.26 -12.58 6.19
N ARG A 9 -8.37 -12.19 5.28
CA ARG A 9 -7.03 -12.77 5.19
C ARG A 9 -6.25 -12.48 6.47
N ALA A 10 -5.67 -13.53 7.04
CA ALA A 10 -4.74 -13.37 8.16
C ALA A 10 -3.31 -13.19 7.62
N TYR A 11 -2.59 -12.22 8.18
CA TYR A 11 -1.18 -11.98 7.93
C TYR A 11 -0.37 -12.45 9.14
N ASP A 12 0.79 -13.07 8.89
CA ASP A 12 1.74 -13.43 9.94
C ASP A 12 2.39 -12.15 10.49
N PRO A 13 2.17 -11.78 11.76
CA PRO A 13 2.64 -10.51 12.32
C PRO A 13 4.17 -10.37 12.28
N ALA A 14 4.91 -11.47 12.47
CA ALA A 14 6.37 -11.43 12.45
C ALA A 14 6.89 -11.16 11.03
N LYS A 15 6.28 -11.79 10.02
CA LYS A 15 6.64 -11.56 8.61
C LYS A 15 6.30 -10.15 8.15
N ILE A 16 5.15 -9.60 8.54
CA ILE A 16 4.78 -8.23 8.19
C ILE A 16 5.71 -7.22 8.85
N ARG A 17 6.02 -7.41 10.15
CA ARG A 17 6.99 -6.56 10.85
C ARG A 17 8.35 -6.57 10.16
N ALA A 18 8.87 -7.75 9.84
CA ALA A 18 10.14 -7.88 9.12
C ALA A 18 10.09 -7.22 7.74
N ALA A 19 8.99 -7.39 7.01
CA ALA A 19 8.80 -6.80 5.68
C ALA A 19 8.78 -5.26 5.72
N VAL A 20 8.03 -4.66 6.65
CA VAL A 20 7.99 -3.20 6.85
C VAL A 20 9.38 -2.65 7.18
N THR A 21 10.07 -3.29 8.14
CA THR A 21 11.42 -2.87 8.55
C THR A 21 12.43 -2.99 7.41
N ALA A 22 12.41 -4.11 6.68
CA ALA A 22 13.31 -4.33 5.55
C ALA A 22 13.05 -3.36 4.41
N GLN A 23 11.77 -3.14 4.02
CA GLN A 23 11.44 -2.19 2.96
C GLN A 23 11.81 -0.77 3.32
N PHE A 24 11.56 -0.33 4.56
CA PHE A 24 12.01 0.98 5.03
C PHE A 24 13.53 1.11 4.96
N GLY A 25 14.28 0.07 5.33
CA GLY A 25 15.73 0.04 5.22
C GLY A 25 16.24 0.10 3.78
N HIS A 26 15.53 -0.49 2.81
CA HIS A 26 15.84 -0.35 1.38
C HIS A 26 15.67 1.10 0.94
N VAL A 27 14.55 1.74 1.29
CA VAL A 27 14.30 3.15 0.95
C VAL A 27 15.33 4.06 1.60
N ALA A 28 15.64 3.87 2.88
CA ALA A 28 16.65 4.68 3.58
C ALA A 28 18.01 4.68 2.86
N ARG A 29 18.47 3.50 2.44
CA ARG A 29 19.72 3.39 1.65
C ARG A 29 19.62 4.05 0.29
N GLY A 30 18.53 3.79 -0.44
CA GLY A 30 18.35 4.37 -1.78
C GLY A 30 18.22 5.90 -1.75
N VAL A 31 17.51 6.45 -0.78
CA VAL A 31 17.40 7.92 -0.61
C VAL A 31 18.75 8.56 -0.25
N ALA A 32 19.59 7.87 0.54
CA ALA A 32 20.92 8.36 0.87
C ALA A 32 21.87 8.46 -0.35
N GLU A 33 21.57 7.75 -1.43
CA GLU A 33 22.35 7.77 -2.69
C GLU A 33 21.85 8.84 -3.68
N LEU A 34 20.68 9.47 -3.42
CA LEU A 34 20.14 10.49 -4.33
C LEU A 34 20.89 11.80 -4.22
N GLY A 35 21.29 12.32 -5.39
CA GLY A 35 21.90 13.64 -5.50
C GLY A 35 20.87 14.79 -5.46
N PRO A 36 21.35 16.03 -5.26
CA PRO A 36 20.47 17.21 -5.18
C PRO A 36 19.56 17.39 -6.42
N GLU A 37 20.07 17.09 -7.61
CA GLU A 37 19.29 17.18 -8.85
C GLU A 37 18.14 16.16 -8.90
N GLN A 38 18.37 14.94 -8.40
CA GLN A 38 17.34 13.92 -8.33
C GLN A 38 16.27 14.27 -7.28
N LEU A 39 16.69 14.78 -6.12
CA LEU A 39 15.80 15.22 -5.04
C LEU A 39 14.90 16.39 -5.46
N ALA A 40 15.37 17.27 -6.36
CA ALA A 40 14.59 18.40 -6.87
C ALA A 40 13.60 18.03 -7.98
N ARG A 41 13.65 16.82 -8.54
CA ARG A 41 12.73 16.39 -9.62
C ARG A 41 11.29 16.31 -9.12
N PRO A 42 10.29 16.54 -10.00
CA PRO A 42 8.90 16.23 -9.69
C PRO A 42 8.73 14.74 -9.36
N SER A 43 8.00 14.43 -8.31
CA SER A 43 7.71 13.04 -7.90
C SER A 43 6.63 12.37 -8.76
N GLY A 44 5.86 13.14 -9.52
CA GLY A 44 4.64 12.67 -10.19
C GLY A 44 3.41 12.60 -9.27
N LEU A 45 3.53 13.00 -8.01
CA LEU A 45 2.45 13.05 -7.02
C LEU A 45 2.03 14.52 -6.78
N GLY A 46 1.15 15.04 -7.63
CA GLY A 46 0.74 16.43 -7.56
C GLY A 46 1.95 17.39 -7.69
N ALA A 47 2.10 18.29 -6.72
CA ALA A 47 3.18 19.28 -6.71
C ALA A 47 4.44 18.82 -5.93
N TRP A 48 4.49 17.58 -5.46
CA TRP A 48 5.64 17.11 -4.66
C TRP A 48 6.90 16.91 -5.48
N THR A 49 8.01 17.27 -4.89
CA THR A 49 9.35 16.87 -5.32
C THR A 49 9.68 15.47 -4.82
N VAL A 50 10.74 14.86 -5.34
CA VAL A 50 11.31 13.61 -4.83
C VAL A 50 11.73 13.77 -3.36
N ALA A 51 12.26 14.94 -2.95
CA ALA A 51 12.62 15.21 -1.56
C ALA A 51 11.40 15.19 -0.63
N GLU A 52 10.27 15.80 -1.04
CA GLU A 52 9.02 15.77 -0.26
C GLU A 52 8.44 14.35 -0.16
N LEU A 53 8.52 13.56 -1.24
CA LEU A 53 8.15 12.15 -1.22
C LEU A 53 9.04 11.34 -0.27
N ALA A 54 10.36 11.55 -0.30
CA ALA A 54 11.28 10.90 0.62
C ALA A 54 10.99 11.28 2.09
N ALA A 55 10.69 12.56 2.36
CA ALA A 55 10.31 13.01 3.69
C ALA A 55 8.97 12.40 4.16
N HIS A 56 8.00 12.26 3.26
CA HIS A 56 6.75 11.56 3.55
C HIS A 56 6.99 10.10 3.97
N ILE A 57 7.90 9.39 3.32
CA ILE A 57 8.23 8.01 3.70
C ILE A 57 8.88 7.95 5.10
N ALA A 58 9.76 8.90 5.44
CA ALA A 58 10.32 8.99 6.79
C ALA A 58 9.22 9.28 7.83
N TRP A 59 8.28 10.19 7.52
CA TRP A 59 7.13 10.48 8.37
C TRP A 59 6.21 9.26 8.59
N ILE A 60 6.05 8.37 7.61
CA ILE A 60 5.29 7.11 7.77
C ILE A 60 5.86 6.27 8.92
N ALA A 61 7.18 6.13 9.02
CA ALA A 61 7.82 5.39 10.10
C ALA A 61 7.75 6.14 11.46
N ASP A 62 7.95 7.46 11.45
CA ASP A 62 7.78 8.31 12.64
C ASP A 62 6.35 8.26 13.17
N SER A 63 5.33 8.28 12.30
CA SER A 63 3.91 8.22 12.67
C SER A 63 3.55 6.91 13.39
N LEU A 64 4.17 5.80 13.00
CA LEU A 64 4.02 4.52 13.67
C LEU A 64 4.56 4.59 15.10
N ALA A 65 5.76 5.11 15.28
CA ALA A 65 6.38 5.26 16.62
C ALA A 65 5.57 6.22 17.49
N ALA A 66 5.12 7.35 16.94
CA ALA A 66 4.28 8.32 17.62
C ALA A 66 2.91 7.75 18.03
N GLY A 67 2.28 6.97 17.15
CA GLY A 67 1.01 6.28 17.44
C GLY A 67 1.16 5.26 18.57
N LEU A 68 2.29 4.54 18.62
CA LEU A 68 2.57 3.57 19.68
C LEU A 68 2.91 4.21 21.03
N ALA A 69 3.39 5.45 21.04
CA ALA A 69 3.68 6.20 22.26
C ALA A 69 2.41 6.77 22.94
N ARG A 70 1.29 6.88 22.22
CA ARG A 70 0.02 7.34 22.80
C ARG A 70 -0.65 6.22 23.62
N PRO A 71 -1.60 6.55 24.51
CA PRO A 71 -2.48 5.55 25.11
C PRO A 71 -3.19 4.70 24.02
N PRO A 72 -3.46 3.40 24.30
CA PRO A 72 -4.20 2.60 23.32
C PRO A 72 -5.64 3.06 23.21
N ALA A 73 -6.21 3.00 22.01
CA ALA A 73 -7.65 3.10 21.84
C ALA A 73 -8.36 1.84 22.36
N ALA A 74 -9.67 1.96 22.64
CA ALA A 74 -10.43 0.89 23.26
C ALA A 74 -10.75 -0.24 22.28
N VAL A 75 -11.15 0.10 21.06
CA VAL A 75 -11.56 -0.86 20.00
C VAL A 75 -11.11 -0.37 18.65
N PRO A 76 -10.75 -1.26 17.72
CA PRO A 76 -10.46 -0.85 16.35
C PRO A 76 -11.75 -0.46 15.63
N GLU A 77 -11.67 0.62 14.86
CA GLU A 77 -12.76 1.15 14.01
C GLU A 77 -12.56 0.81 12.53
N LEU A 78 -11.30 0.62 12.12
CA LEU A 78 -10.90 0.41 10.73
C LEU A 78 -10.02 -0.84 10.61
N THR A 79 -10.31 -1.66 9.60
CA THR A 79 -9.48 -2.81 9.24
C THR A 79 -8.50 -2.46 8.11
N ALA A 80 -7.45 -3.27 7.94
CA ALA A 80 -6.49 -3.07 6.84
C ALA A 80 -7.17 -3.03 5.47
N VAL A 81 -8.18 -3.87 5.22
CA VAL A 81 -8.84 -3.97 3.91
C VAL A 81 -9.76 -2.78 3.61
N GLU A 82 -10.24 -2.07 4.62
CA GLU A 82 -11.07 -0.86 4.49
C GLU A 82 -10.22 0.40 4.35
N TRP A 83 -8.98 0.36 4.85
CA TRP A 83 -8.08 1.50 4.87
C TRP A 83 -7.86 2.18 3.48
N PRO A 84 -7.76 1.45 2.34
CA PRO A 84 -7.59 2.10 1.04
C PRO A 84 -8.70 3.10 0.69
N PHE A 85 -9.91 2.88 1.20
CA PHE A 85 -11.07 3.75 0.92
C PHE A 85 -11.13 4.97 1.85
N ALA A 86 -10.43 4.93 2.98
CA ALA A 86 -10.43 6.02 3.96
C ALA A 86 -9.37 7.09 3.66
N THR A 87 -8.37 6.80 2.82
CA THR A 87 -7.19 7.67 2.61
C THR A 87 -7.46 8.90 1.75
N ALA A 88 -8.40 8.84 0.81
CA ALA A 88 -8.63 9.89 -0.20
C ALA A 88 -8.91 11.28 0.41
N SER A 89 -9.64 11.35 1.53
CA SER A 89 -9.99 12.62 2.20
C SER A 89 -8.80 13.28 2.92
N LEU A 90 -7.65 12.65 2.97
CA LEU A 90 -6.52 13.02 3.84
C LEU A 90 -5.33 13.61 3.08
N ALA A 91 -5.40 13.65 1.75
CA ALA A 91 -4.30 14.07 0.88
C ALA A 91 -3.70 15.46 1.26
N GLY A 92 -4.54 16.43 1.61
CA GLY A 92 -4.09 17.75 2.02
C GLY A 92 -3.26 17.74 3.32
N LYS A 93 -3.73 17.03 4.35
CA LYS A 93 -3.02 16.90 5.63
C LYS A 93 -1.71 16.13 5.48
N ILE A 94 -1.71 15.09 4.66
CA ILE A 94 -0.50 14.31 4.35
C ILE A 94 0.53 15.20 3.66
N SER A 95 0.09 16.05 2.73
CA SER A 95 0.97 16.98 2.01
C SER A 95 1.61 18.02 2.93
N GLU A 96 0.85 18.55 3.88
CA GLU A 96 1.37 19.46 4.90
C GLU A 96 2.40 18.79 5.80
N ALA A 97 2.07 17.61 6.33
CA ALA A 97 2.98 16.84 7.18
C ALA A 97 4.30 16.48 6.48
N ALA A 98 4.27 16.14 5.18
CA ALA A 98 5.47 15.85 4.41
C ALA A 98 6.40 17.07 4.29
N ARG A 99 5.83 18.26 4.03
CA ARG A 99 6.60 19.51 3.95
C ARG A 99 7.16 19.93 5.30
N GLU A 100 6.39 19.84 6.37
CA GLU A 100 6.84 20.12 7.72
C GLU A 100 8.00 19.17 8.12
N THR A 101 7.87 17.89 7.78
CA THR A 101 8.92 16.88 8.04
C THR A 101 10.21 17.26 7.33
N LEU A 102 10.15 17.62 6.04
CA LEU A 102 11.31 18.03 5.26
C LEU A 102 11.95 19.31 5.78
N ALA A 103 11.15 20.27 6.25
CA ALA A 103 11.64 21.51 6.83
C ALA A 103 12.31 21.32 8.20
N GLY A 104 11.97 20.24 8.90
CA GLY A 104 12.42 19.98 10.27
C GLY A 104 13.86 19.47 10.40
N ALA A 105 14.39 18.73 9.42
CA ALA A 105 15.75 18.19 9.43
C ALA A 105 16.16 17.66 8.04
N PRO A 106 17.47 17.49 7.78
CA PRO A 106 17.97 16.82 6.57
C PRO A 106 17.47 15.36 6.46
N LEU A 107 17.26 14.88 5.24
CA LEU A 107 16.75 13.52 4.99
C LEU A 107 17.54 12.42 5.72
N PRO A 108 18.89 12.41 5.77
CA PRO A 108 19.62 11.38 6.49
C PRO A 108 19.25 11.30 7.99
N GLU A 109 19.11 12.45 8.66
CA GLU A 109 18.73 12.51 10.07
C GLU A 109 17.27 12.06 10.27
N LEU A 110 16.37 12.43 9.34
CA LEU A 110 14.98 11.98 9.36
C LEU A 110 14.89 10.45 9.31
N TYR A 111 15.60 9.82 8.37
CA TYR A 111 15.57 8.38 8.20
C TYR A 111 16.23 7.62 9.36
N GLU A 112 17.35 8.12 9.91
CA GLU A 112 18.00 7.54 11.08
C GLU A 112 17.06 7.56 12.30
N ARG A 113 16.48 8.73 12.59
CA ARG A 113 15.54 8.91 13.71
C ARG A 113 14.30 8.04 13.54
N ALA A 114 13.67 8.06 12.37
CA ALA A 114 12.46 7.32 12.07
C ALA A 114 12.70 5.81 12.16
N GLY A 115 13.80 5.32 11.60
CA GLY A 115 14.17 3.89 11.66
C GLY A 115 14.43 3.40 13.08
N ALA A 116 15.21 4.16 13.86
CA ALA A 116 15.48 3.84 15.26
C ALA A 116 14.21 3.92 16.13
N GLY A 117 13.35 4.92 15.90
CA GLY A 117 12.07 5.07 16.59
C GLY A 117 11.13 3.90 16.31
N MET A 118 10.96 3.56 15.03
CA MET A 118 10.14 2.44 14.60
C MET A 118 10.63 1.11 15.18
N ALA A 119 11.93 0.82 15.14
CA ALA A 119 12.49 -0.42 15.67
C ALA A 119 12.17 -0.58 17.17
N ARG A 120 12.47 0.43 17.98
CA ARG A 120 12.18 0.42 19.44
C ARG A 120 10.68 0.26 19.72
N ALA A 121 9.83 0.97 18.98
CA ALA A 121 8.39 0.91 19.17
C ALA A 121 7.84 -0.49 18.82
N LEU A 122 8.34 -1.11 17.77
CA LEU A 122 7.92 -2.44 17.36
C LEU A 122 8.40 -3.54 18.33
N GLU A 123 9.55 -3.39 18.98
CA GLU A 123 10.00 -4.32 20.02
C GLU A 123 9.11 -4.29 21.26
N ALA A 124 8.64 -3.10 21.64
CA ALA A 124 7.87 -2.89 22.87
C ALA A 124 6.38 -3.32 22.76
N HIS A 125 5.84 -3.54 21.55
CA HIS A 125 4.40 -3.74 21.37
C HIS A 125 4.05 -4.97 20.53
N THR A 126 2.91 -5.60 20.87
CA THR A 126 2.34 -6.73 20.11
C THR A 126 1.31 -6.25 19.07
N GLY A 127 1.01 -7.12 18.09
CA GLY A 127 0.05 -6.81 17.04
C GLY A 127 -1.39 -6.55 17.51
N ALA A 128 -1.76 -6.97 18.71
CA ALA A 128 -3.10 -6.77 19.27
C ALA A 128 -3.34 -5.35 19.83
N ARG A 129 -2.26 -4.53 20.01
CA ARG A 129 -2.41 -3.14 20.47
C ARG A 129 -3.24 -2.34 19.48
N VAL A 130 -4.22 -1.60 19.96
CA VAL A 130 -5.03 -0.68 19.16
C VAL A 130 -4.38 0.70 19.19
N LEU A 131 -4.12 1.25 18.01
CA LEU A 131 -3.54 2.57 17.81
C LEU A 131 -4.66 3.60 17.68
N ASP A 132 -4.54 4.71 18.41
CA ASP A 132 -5.34 5.93 18.20
C ASP A 132 -4.78 6.67 16.97
N LEU A 133 -5.50 6.61 15.87
CA LEU A 133 -5.09 7.17 14.59
C LEU A 133 -6.16 8.15 14.08
N TRP A 134 -5.72 9.25 13.52
CA TRP A 134 -6.60 10.27 12.94
C TRP A 134 -7.42 9.81 11.72
N ILE A 135 -7.07 8.66 11.12
CA ILE A 135 -7.81 8.00 10.04
C ILE A 135 -8.90 7.03 10.55
N GLY A 136 -8.90 6.74 11.84
CA GLY A 136 -9.68 5.70 12.50
C GLY A 136 -8.79 4.69 13.22
N ASP A 137 -9.22 4.24 14.37
CA ASP A 137 -8.46 3.35 15.25
C ASP A 137 -8.24 1.98 14.60
N MET A 138 -6.98 1.51 14.62
CA MET A 138 -6.60 0.24 14.01
C MET A 138 -5.77 -0.63 14.96
N THR A 139 -5.84 -1.96 14.82
CA THR A 139 -4.85 -2.82 15.45
C THR A 139 -3.46 -2.55 14.86
N LEU A 140 -2.40 -2.69 15.66
CA LEU A 140 -1.02 -2.59 15.14
C LEU A 140 -0.77 -3.61 14.00
N ALA A 141 -1.37 -4.79 14.09
CA ALA A 141 -1.26 -5.80 13.04
C ALA A 141 -1.81 -5.29 11.70
N ASP A 142 -3.03 -4.74 11.69
CA ASP A 142 -3.64 -4.16 10.49
C ASP A 142 -2.89 -2.93 10.00
N PHE A 143 -2.50 -2.05 10.92
CA PHE A 143 -1.75 -0.85 10.56
C PHE A 143 -0.42 -1.18 9.87
N LEU A 144 0.32 -2.19 10.35
CA LEU A 144 1.56 -2.62 9.70
C LEU A 144 1.32 -3.18 8.29
N VAL A 145 0.19 -3.84 8.03
CA VAL A 145 -0.16 -4.27 6.67
C VAL A 145 -0.36 -3.06 5.76
N THR A 146 -1.02 -2.00 6.24
CA THR A 146 -1.17 -0.77 5.45
C THR A 146 0.17 -0.09 5.18
N ARG A 147 1.15 -0.18 6.10
CA ARG A 147 2.51 0.36 5.90
C ARG A 147 3.25 -0.36 4.78
N THR A 148 2.96 -1.64 4.51
CA THR A 148 3.52 -2.31 3.32
C THR A 148 3.02 -1.67 2.03
N VAL A 149 1.76 -1.21 1.98
CA VAL A 149 1.22 -0.49 0.81
C VAL A 149 1.95 0.82 0.62
N GLU A 150 2.00 1.68 1.64
CA GLU A 150 2.69 2.97 1.58
C GLU A 150 4.15 2.82 1.12
N LEU A 151 4.89 1.90 1.77
CA LEU A 151 6.30 1.72 1.45
C LEU A 151 6.52 1.17 0.04
N VAL A 152 5.73 0.20 -0.41
CA VAL A 152 5.88 -0.39 -1.75
C VAL A 152 5.50 0.60 -2.84
N VAL A 153 4.34 1.27 -2.69
CA VAL A 153 3.84 2.25 -3.66
C VAL A 153 4.83 3.41 -3.80
N HIS A 154 5.27 3.98 -2.69
CA HIS A 154 6.17 5.13 -2.73
C HIS A 154 7.61 4.76 -3.06
N THR A 155 8.05 3.51 -2.87
CA THR A 155 9.31 3.02 -3.43
C THR A 155 9.24 3.00 -4.96
N ASP A 156 8.14 2.51 -5.54
CA ASP A 156 7.93 2.55 -6.99
C ASP A 156 7.85 3.99 -7.53
N ASP A 157 7.19 4.90 -6.79
CA ASP A 157 7.14 6.31 -7.13
C ASP A 157 8.54 6.95 -7.13
N LEU A 158 9.39 6.67 -6.12
CA LEU A 158 10.79 7.13 -6.06
C LEU A 158 11.62 6.58 -7.23
N ASN A 159 11.51 5.28 -7.51
CA ASN A 159 12.24 4.66 -8.60
C ASN A 159 11.91 5.31 -9.95
N ARG A 160 10.64 5.58 -10.21
CA ARG A 160 10.20 6.22 -11.45
C ARG A 160 10.62 7.69 -11.54
N ALA A 161 10.49 8.45 -10.46
CA ALA A 161 10.76 9.89 -10.45
C ALA A 161 12.25 10.21 -10.42
N ALA A 162 13.02 9.52 -9.58
CA ALA A 162 14.45 9.76 -9.41
C ALA A 162 15.32 8.98 -10.39
N GLY A 163 14.76 7.97 -11.09
CA GLY A 163 15.56 7.00 -11.87
C GLY A 163 16.42 6.13 -10.94
N ALA A 164 15.91 5.81 -9.75
CA ALA A 164 16.56 4.93 -8.79
C ALA A 164 16.16 3.47 -9.02
N ASP A 165 16.90 2.55 -8.39
CA ASP A 165 16.62 1.11 -8.41
C ASP A 165 16.56 0.55 -6.98
N ILE A 166 15.66 1.14 -6.16
CA ILE A 166 15.43 0.71 -4.79
C ILE A 166 14.65 -0.61 -4.82
N PRO A 167 15.17 -1.69 -4.24
CA PRO A 167 14.51 -2.99 -4.32
C PRO A 167 13.21 -3.03 -3.53
N LEU A 168 12.22 -3.77 -4.06
CA LEU A 168 10.98 -4.09 -3.37
C LEU A 168 11.16 -5.40 -2.59
N GLU A 169 10.99 -5.34 -1.27
CA GLU A 169 11.04 -6.51 -0.42
C GLU A 169 9.87 -7.46 -0.77
N ARG A 170 10.18 -8.74 -0.97
CA ARG A 170 9.22 -9.71 -1.52
C ARG A 170 7.96 -9.88 -0.66
N GLN A 171 8.09 -9.89 0.67
CA GLN A 171 6.94 -10.05 1.57
C GLN A 171 6.12 -8.76 1.67
N ALA A 172 6.76 -7.58 1.58
CA ALA A 172 6.06 -6.30 1.50
C ALA A 172 5.25 -6.21 0.20
N LEU A 173 5.87 -6.55 -0.94
CA LEU A 173 5.19 -6.60 -2.23
C LEU A 173 4.01 -7.59 -2.22
N ALA A 174 4.19 -8.77 -1.63
CA ALA A 174 3.14 -9.78 -1.50
C ALA A 174 1.98 -9.30 -0.61
N ALA A 175 2.26 -8.64 0.51
CA ALA A 175 1.24 -8.12 1.42
C ALA A 175 0.47 -6.97 0.79
N CYS A 176 1.16 -6.02 0.15
CA CYS A 176 0.56 -4.92 -0.61
C CYS A 176 -0.38 -5.45 -1.70
N THR A 177 0.11 -6.37 -2.54
CA THR A 177 -0.69 -6.99 -3.61
C THR A 177 -1.97 -7.65 -3.07
N ARG A 178 -1.84 -8.42 -1.98
CA ARG A 178 -2.97 -9.14 -1.37
C ARG A 178 -3.98 -8.20 -0.74
N LEU A 179 -3.52 -7.17 -0.03
CA LEU A 179 -4.41 -6.19 0.58
C LEU A 179 -5.26 -5.49 -0.47
N LEU A 180 -4.64 -4.98 -1.53
CA LEU A 180 -5.35 -4.29 -2.61
C LEU A 180 -6.28 -5.23 -3.39
N ALA A 181 -5.91 -6.51 -3.57
CA ALA A 181 -6.80 -7.50 -4.19
C ALA A 181 -8.01 -7.81 -3.31
N ASP A 182 -7.81 -7.96 -2.00
CA ASP A 182 -8.91 -8.17 -1.05
C ASP A 182 -9.81 -6.92 -0.94
N ALA A 183 -9.25 -5.70 -1.05
CA ALA A 183 -9.99 -4.44 -1.12
C ALA A 183 -10.87 -4.35 -2.39
N LEU A 184 -10.37 -4.80 -3.55
CA LEU A 184 -11.20 -4.90 -4.75
C LEU A 184 -12.39 -5.83 -4.52
N ALA A 185 -12.16 -7.00 -3.94
CA ALA A 185 -13.23 -7.95 -3.65
C ALA A 185 -14.24 -7.42 -2.60
N LEU A 186 -13.81 -6.52 -1.71
CA LEU A 186 -14.68 -5.80 -0.77
C LEU A 186 -15.50 -4.72 -1.48
N LYS A 187 -14.86 -3.93 -2.36
CA LYS A 187 -15.51 -2.86 -3.14
C LYS A 187 -16.57 -3.39 -4.10
N ALA A 188 -16.29 -4.52 -4.74
CA ALA A 188 -17.16 -5.13 -5.73
C ALA A 188 -17.38 -6.62 -5.41
N PRO A 189 -18.18 -6.95 -4.39
CA PRO A 189 -18.37 -8.33 -3.97
C PRO A 189 -19.08 -9.15 -5.05
N GLY A 190 -18.60 -10.38 -5.27
CA GLY A 190 -19.20 -11.28 -6.24
C GLY A 190 -18.27 -12.43 -6.66
N GLY A 191 -18.59 -13.07 -7.75
CA GLY A 191 -17.84 -14.23 -8.25
C GLY A 191 -17.84 -14.38 -9.77
N SER A 192 -18.24 -13.34 -10.50
CA SER A 192 -18.33 -13.41 -11.96
C SER A 192 -17.01 -13.15 -12.68
N VAL A 193 -16.05 -12.48 -12.01
CA VAL A 193 -14.72 -12.19 -12.54
C VAL A 193 -13.66 -12.75 -11.58
N GLU A 194 -12.68 -13.45 -12.12
CA GLU A 194 -11.50 -13.90 -11.39
C GLU A 194 -10.31 -13.01 -11.76
N VAL A 195 -9.72 -12.37 -10.73
CA VAL A 195 -8.54 -11.52 -10.87
C VAL A 195 -7.33 -12.29 -10.32
N ARG A 196 -6.34 -12.53 -11.19
CA ARG A 196 -5.12 -13.27 -10.92
C ARG A 196 -3.93 -12.33 -10.91
N ILE A 197 -3.17 -12.37 -9.84
CA ILE A 197 -1.95 -11.58 -9.66
C ILE A 197 -0.84 -12.52 -9.18
N PRO A 198 -0.32 -13.37 -10.08
CA PRO A 198 0.71 -14.34 -9.71
C PRO A 198 2.00 -13.64 -9.28
N PRO A 199 2.74 -14.20 -8.31
CA PRO A 199 2.44 -15.42 -7.56
C PRO A 199 1.67 -15.16 -6.25
N PHE A 200 1.07 -13.97 -6.02
CA PHE A 200 0.67 -13.52 -4.70
C PHE A 200 -0.82 -13.63 -4.40
N ALA A 201 -1.70 -13.40 -5.38
CA ALA A 201 -3.13 -13.36 -5.11
C ALA A 201 -3.99 -13.91 -6.27
N VAL A 202 -5.14 -14.48 -5.89
CA VAL A 202 -6.30 -14.70 -6.75
C VAL A 202 -7.53 -14.32 -5.95
N VAL A 203 -8.36 -13.44 -6.50
CA VAL A 203 -9.63 -13.03 -5.90
C VAL A 203 -10.77 -13.14 -6.92
N GLN A 204 -11.99 -13.27 -6.42
CA GLN A 204 -13.19 -13.15 -7.24
C GLN A 204 -13.93 -11.88 -6.83
N CYS A 205 -14.44 -11.16 -7.82
CA CYS A 205 -15.18 -9.91 -7.65
C CYS A 205 -16.33 -9.83 -8.65
N ILE A 206 -17.08 -8.73 -8.58
CA ILE A 206 -18.23 -8.38 -9.41
C ILE A 206 -19.39 -9.37 -9.24
N GLU A 207 -20.57 -8.82 -9.01
CA GLU A 207 -21.81 -9.59 -8.88
C GLU A 207 -22.13 -10.40 -10.14
N GLY A 208 -22.67 -11.58 -9.96
CA GLY A 208 -23.09 -12.47 -11.03
C GLY A 208 -22.83 -13.95 -10.72
N PRO A 209 -23.03 -14.84 -11.69
CA PRO A 209 -22.84 -16.27 -11.49
C PRO A 209 -21.44 -16.60 -11.04
N ARG A 210 -21.33 -17.28 -9.90
CA ARG A 210 -20.06 -17.77 -9.39
C ARG A 210 -19.58 -18.96 -10.19
N HIS A 211 -18.38 -18.86 -10.74
CA HIS A 211 -17.73 -20.00 -11.37
C HIS A 211 -17.11 -20.90 -10.31
N THR A 212 -17.42 -22.22 -10.37
CA THR A 212 -16.99 -23.20 -9.36
C THR A 212 -16.21 -24.36 -9.93
N ARG A 213 -16.22 -24.57 -11.25
CA ARG A 213 -15.53 -25.67 -11.94
C ARG A 213 -15.07 -25.28 -13.34
N GLY A 214 -13.89 -25.75 -13.75
CA GLY A 214 -13.30 -25.48 -15.06
C GLY A 214 -12.65 -24.12 -15.18
N THR A 215 -12.49 -23.59 -16.42
CA THR A 215 -11.92 -22.27 -16.68
C THR A 215 -12.94 -21.19 -16.39
N PRO A 216 -12.63 -20.17 -15.59
CA PRO A 216 -13.53 -19.03 -15.37
C PRO A 216 -13.86 -18.32 -16.69
N PRO A 217 -15.13 -17.92 -16.92
CA PRO A 217 -15.54 -17.24 -18.15
C PRO A 217 -15.00 -15.81 -18.27
N ASN A 218 -14.66 -15.18 -17.14
CA ASN A 218 -14.11 -13.83 -17.13
C ASN A 218 -12.88 -13.82 -16.23
N VAL A 219 -11.72 -13.51 -16.81
CA VAL A 219 -10.43 -13.52 -16.13
C VAL A 219 -9.67 -12.24 -16.43
N VAL A 220 -9.13 -11.64 -15.40
CA VAL A 220 -8.13 -10.57 -15.48
C VAL A 220 -6.84 -11.11 -14.89
N GLU A 221 -5.73 -11.00 -15.62
CA GLU A 221 -4.41 -11.41 -15.15
C GLU A 221 -3.39 -10.31 -15.37
N THR A 222 -2.58 -10.04 -14.34
CA THR A 222 -1.51 -9.03 -14.38
C THR A 222 -0.42 -9.35 -13.36
N ASP A 223 0.76 -8.75 -13.53
CA ASP A 223 1.84 -8.83 -12.54
C ASP A 223 1.56 -7.96 -11.30
N PRO A 224 2.26 -8.22 -10.17
CA PRO A 224 2.02 -7.51 -8.93
C PRO A 224 2.24 -6.00 -9.01
N LEU A 225 3.26 -5.53 -9.73
CA LEU A 225 3.57 -4.10 -9.78
C LEU A 225 2.57 -3.34 -10.64
N THR A 226 2.18 -3.90 -11.78
CA THR A 226 1.10 -3.35 -12.62
C THR A 226 -0.22 -3.33 -11.85
N TRP A 227 -0.54 -4.39 -11.11
CA TRP A 227 -1.72 -4.40 -10.22
C TRP A 227 -1.72 -3.25 -9.21
N ILE A 228 -0.60 -3.08 -8.49
CA ILE A 228 -0.46 -2.01 -7.50
C ILE A 228 -0.62 -0.64 -8.15
N ARG A 229 0.01 -0.40 -9.29
CA ARG A 229 -0.13 0.86 -10.04
C ARG A 229 -1.56 1.16 -10.45
N LEU A 230 -2.29 0.16 -10.93
CA LEU A 230 -3.72 0.28 -11.27
C LEU A 230 -4.55 0.58 -10.02
N ALA A 231 -4.35 -0.17 -8.96
CA ALA A 231 -5.11 -0.04 -7.71
C ALA A 231 -4.90 1.31 -7.00
N THR A 232 -3.77 1.97 -7.27
CA THR A 232 -3.37 3.24 -6.66
C THR A 232 -3.33 4.41 -7.62
N GLY A 233 -3.84 4.26 -8.85
CA GLY A 233 -3.97 5.33 -9.84
C GLY A 233 -2.64 5.79 -10.46
N ARG A 234 -1.58 4.97 -10.43
CA ARG A 234 -0.28 5.26 -11.06
C ARG A 234 -0.24 4.89 -12.55
N THR A 235 -1.21 4.13 -12.99
CA THR A 235 -1.52 3.87 -14.40
C THR A 235 -3.01 3.66 -14.55
N ASP A 236 -3.57 3.96 -15.70
CA ASP A 236 -4.98 3.69 -16.00
C ASP A 236 -5.17 2.32 -16.68
N TRP A 237 -6.41 1.86 -16.68
CA TRP A 237 -6.79 0.55 -17.20
C TRP A 237 -6.53 0.42 -18.71
N ALA A 238 -6.84 1.45 -19.50
CA ALA A 238 -6.68 1.43 -20.95
C ALA A 238 -5.20 1.34 -21.33
N ALA A 239 -4.35 2.18 -20.71
CA ALA A 239 -2.90 2.14 -20.95
C ALA A 239 -2.30 0.78 -20.60
N ALA A 240 -2.72 0.18 -19.48
CA ALA A 240 -2.20 -1.14 -19.07
C ALA A 240 -2.63 -2.28 -20.04
N LEU A 241 -3.81 -2.18 -20.66
CA LEU A 241 -4.24 -3.10 -21.71
C LEU A 241 -3.45 -2.90 -23.00
N ASP A 242 -3.30 -1.65 -23.45
CA ASP A 242 -2.59 -1.30 -24.69
C ASP A 242 -1.10 -1.73 -24.63
N GLU A 243 -0.50 -1.63 -23.44
CA GLU A 243 0.88 -2.09 -23.18
C GLU A 243 0.98 -3.61 -22.93
N ALA A 244 -0.12 -4.35 -23.04
CA ALA A 244 -0.21 -5.79 -22.76
C ALA A 244 0.27 -6.18 -21.33
N ARG A 245 0.21 -5.27 -20.37
CA ARG A 245 0.52 -5.50 -18.94
C ARG A 245 -0.65 -6.14 -18.19
N VAL A 246 -1.87 -5.98 -18.73
CA VAL A 246 -3.08 -6.65 -18.27
C VAL A 246 -3.60 -7.53 -19.40
N ARG A 247 -4.00 -8.74 -19.07
CA ARG A 247 -4.75 -9.63 -19.92
C ARG A 247 -6.15 -9.77 -19.37
N ALA A 248 -7.14 -9.34 -20.16
CA ALA A 248 -8.54 -9.45 -19.81
C ALA A 248 -9.26 -10.33 -20.83
N SER A 249 -10.02 -11.31 -20.39
CA SER A 249 -10.79 -12.19 -21.26
C SER A 249 -12.19 -12.43 -20.69
N GLY A 250 -13.20 -12.39 -21.56
CA GLY A 250 -14.61 -12.50 -21.19
C GLY A 250 -15.32 -11.14 -21.16
N GLU A 251 -16.62 -11.15 -21.32
CA GLU A 251 -17.46 -9.93 -21.48
C GLU A 251 -17.49 -9.04 -20.23
N ARG A 252 -17.19 -9.60 -19.03
CA ARG A 252 -17.21 -8.89 -17.75
C ARG A 252 -15.83 -8.59 -17.21
N ALA A 253 -14.77 -8.85 -17.96
CA ALA A 253 -13.39 -8.72 -17.51
C ALA A 253 -12.87 -7.27 -17.62
N ASP A 254 -13.72 -6.28 -17.44
CA ASP A 254 -13.36 -4.86 -17.37
C ASP A 254 -13.45 -4.36 -15.92
N LEU A 255 -12.33 -3.87 -15.39
CA LEU A 255 -12.22 -3.33 -14.04
C LEU A 255 -12.08 -1.80 -14.02
N SER A 256 -12.18 -1.12 -15.18
CA SER A 256 -11.92 0.33 -15.30
C SER A 256 -12.78 1.17 -14.34
N ALA A 257 -14.08 0.82 -14.19
CA ALA A 257 -15.01 1.52 -13.31
C ALA A 257 -14.75 1.26 -11.80
N LEU A 258 -13.92 0.27 -11.46
CA LEU A 258 -13.60 -0.09 -10.08
C LEU A 258 -12.25 0.45 -9.63
N LEU A 259 -11.41 0.87 -10.56
CA LEU A 259 -10.05 1.36 -10.31
C LEU A 259 -9.96 2.88 -10.53
N PRO A 260 -9.12 3.57 -9.79
CA PRO A 260 -8.32 3.08 -8.68
C PRO A 260 -9.12 2.77 -7.41
N LEU A 261 -8.51 2.04 -6.47
CA LEU A 261 -9.07 1.79 -5.13
C LEU A 261 -8.70 2.90 -4.16
N MET A 262 -7.52 3.48 -4.38
CA MET A 262 -6.97 4.62 -3.65
C MET A 262 -6.81 5.77 -4.64
N SER A 263 -7.32 6.94 -4.31
CA SER A 263 -7.27 8.15 -5.15
C SER A 263 -6.93 9.37 -4.29
#